data_4eca66d43afebc2682a7ad47d2cb03dd
#
_entry.id   4eca66d43afebc2682a7ad47d2cb03dd
#
_cell.length_a   1.000
_cell.length_b   1.000
_cell.length_c   1.000
_cell.angle_alpha   90.00
_cell.angle_beta   90.00
_cell.angle_gamma   90.00
#
_symmetry.space_group_name_H-M   'P 1'
#
loop_
_entity.id
_entity.type
_entity.pdbx_description
1 polymer ?
#
loop_
_entity_poly.entity_id
_entity_poly.type
_entity_poly.pdbx_seq_one_letter_code
_entity_poly.pdbx_strand_id
1 'polypeptide(L)'
;MKNVLIATLGESPAVVTEALDVLKNRGIPIHEVVLLTTIDSAAEESLNLLTGHLSAAGIGVHPVQVEAYKDIDTDEAVMEFMEVACNQLRDMQKRGWDVYVSVAGGRKTMSALMTLAVQIYGAKELFHIIVDDPDLEEKSRIENLMYLREEEQEEILHPDISKIKFVSMPFIGLFPWISDIVKALKGEATDRKEIKELLSSNGLIEDNKPTSLGKRFLDILGRVESMPEPCPEEPEIKLSRKEPKYKEDIEKMANKIKRRFSFVCEIRDADWRRGEPKVKVEHPDRIKVYFPSGKGYNLSLILRTTAKTRGQLEAAKSEVERFMEREKL
;
A
#
# COMPACT_ATOMS: atom_id res chain seq x y z
N MET A 1 18.24 4.35 10.88
CA MET A 1 16.93 3.73 10.64
C MET A 1 16.27 4.53 9.52
N LYS A 2 15.62 3.91 8.54
CA LYS A 2 14.91 4.66 7.49
C LYS A 2 13.55 5.12 8.02
N ASN A 3 13.17 6.35 7.69
CA ASN A 3 11.86 6.88 7.96
C ASN A 3 11.00 6.81 6.69
N VAL A 4 9.76 6.34 6.81
CA VAL A 4 8.77 6.28 5.75
C VAL A 4 7.50 7.01 6.16
N LEU A 5 6.95 7.78 5.24
CA LEU A 5 5.60 8.33 5.36
C LEU A 5 4.62 7.44 4.61
N ILE A 6 3.59 6.96 5.27
CA ILE A 6 2.42 6.35 4.62
C ILE A 6 1.29 7.37 4.69
N ALA A 7 0.77 7.76 3.55
CA ALA A 7 -0.30 8.75 3.44
C ALA A 7 -1.45 8.26 2.57
N THR A 8 -2.68 8.56 2.98
CA THR A 8 -3.84 8.45 2.12
C THR A 8 -3.88 9.64 1.17
N LEU A 9 -4.19 9.41 -0.11
CA LEU A 9 -4.19 10.43 -1.14
C LEU A 9 -5.53 10.46 -1.89
N GLY A 10 -6.05 11.66 -2.07
CA GLY A 10 -7.23 11.99 -2.87
C GLY A 10 -6.95 13.14 -3.82
N GLU A 11 -7.88 14.08 -3.88
CA GLU A 11 -7.85 15.23 -4.80
C GLU A 11 -6.89 16.37 -4.41
N SER A 12 -6.35 16.39 -3.18
CA SER A 12 -5.46 17.45 -2.69
C SER A 12 -4.04 16.91 -2.45
N PRO A 13 -3.11 17.05 -3.41
CA PRO A 13 -1.74 16.55 -3.27
C PRO A 13 -0.94 17.30 -2.19
N ALA A 14 -1.23 18.56 -1.91
CA ALA A 14 -0.49 19.39 -0.94
C ALA A 14 -0.46 18.78 0.47
N VAL A 15 -1.49 18.02 0.89
CA VAL A 15 -1.51 17.38 2.22
C VAL A 15 -0.32 16.43 2.46
N VAL A 16 0.30 15.92 1.39
CA VAL A 16 1.48 15.04 1.47
C VAL A 16 2.75 15.87 1.62
N THR A 17 2.92 16.91 0.81
CA THR A 17 4.08 17.81 0.90
C THR A 17 4.10 18.61 2.21
N GLU A 18 2.94 19.07 2.67
CA GLU A 18 2.73 19.69 3.97
C GLU A 18 3.16 18.76 5.12
N ALA A 19 2.77 17.48 5.06
CA ALA A 19 3.19 16.49 6.03
C ALA A 19 4.72 16.29 6.03
N LEU A 20 5.33 16.24 4.85
CA LEU A 20 6.78 16.14 4.70
C LEU A 20 7.51 17.35 5.26
N ASP A 21 7.01 18.57 5.00
CA ASP A 21 7.59 19.81 5.49
C ASP A 21 7.54 19.91 7.00
N VAL A 22 6.41 19.57 7.61
CA VAL A 22 6.26 19.54 9.07
C VAL A 22 7.19 18.50 9.69
N LEU A 23 7.26 17.29 9.15
CA LEU A 23 8.16 16.27 9.66
C LEU A 23 9.63 16.71 9.52
N LYS A 24 10.02 17.27 8.38
CA LYS A 24 11.35 17.83 8.15
C LYS A 24 11.69 18.94 9.16
N ASN A 25 10.74 19.85 9.40
CA ASN A 25 10.92 20.93 10.40
C ASN A 25 11.06 20.39 11.84
N ARG A 26 10.48 19.23 12.13
CA ARG A 26 10.63 18.51 13.40
C ARG A 26 11.92 17.67 13.48
N GLY A 27 12.79 17.75 12.48
CA GLY A 27 14.04 16.98 12.41
C GLY A 27 13.87 15.51 12.03
N ILE A 28 12.77 15.18 11.38
CA ILE A 28 12.42 13.83 10.94
C ILE A 28 12.47 13.78 9.40
N PRO A 29 13.64 13.51 8.81
CA PRO A 29 13.74 13.39 7.35
C PRO A 29 13.04 12.12 6.87
N ILE A 30 12.16 12.26 5.88
CA ILE A 30 11.49 11.14 5.21
C ILE A 30 12.27 10.77 3.96
N HIS A 31 12.50 9.47 3.76
CA HIS A 31 13.26 8.93 2.63
C HIS A 31 12.37 8.29 1.57
N GLU A 32 11.26 7.72 2.01
CA GLU A 32 10.29 7.00 1.18
C GLU A 32 8.89 7.43 1.54
N VAL A 33 8.02 7.53 0.55
CA VAL A 33 6.59 7.84 0.71
C VAL A 33 5.76 6.75 0.06
N VAL A 34 4.85 6.16 0.82
CA VAL A 34 3.83 5.24 0.33
C VAL A 34 2.52 5.99 0.21
N LEU A 35 1.96 6.08 -0.99
CA LEU A 35 0.72 6.79 -1.27
C LEU A 35 -0.41 5.78 -1.52
N LEU A 36 -1.32 5.66 -0.56
CA LEU A 36 -2.53 4.84 -0.68
C LEU A 36 -3.64 5.65 -1.35
N THR A 37 -4.12 5.19 -2.50
CA THR A 37 -5.11 5.89 -3.31
C THR A 37 -6.10 4.94 -3.97
N THR A 38 -7.13 5.49 -4.62
CA THR A 38 -8.12 4.78 -5.45
C THR A 38 -7.87 5.06 -6.92
N ILE A 39 -8.69 4.49 -7.82
CA ILE A 39 -8.67 4.77 -9.27
C ILE A 39 -9.55 5.97 -9.66
N ASP A 40 -9.84 6.85 -8.73
CA ASP A 40 -10.49 8.14 -9.03
C ASP A 40 -9.55 9.02 -9.86
N SER A 41 -10.07 9.72 -10.87
CA SER A 41 -9.24 10.51 -11.79
C SER A 41 -8.48 11.64 -11.10
N ALA A 42 -9.11 12.34 -10.15
CA ALA A 42 -8.45 13.42 -9.42
C ALA A 42 -7.34 12.88 -8.50
N ALA A 43 -7.57 11.71 -7.90
CA ALA A 43 -6.53 11.04 -7.11
C ALA A 43 -5.36 10.54 -7.98
N GLU A 44 -5.62 10.08 -9.19
CA GLU A 44 -4.60 9.67 -10.15
C GLU A 44 -3.76 10.87 -10.66
N GLU A 45 -4.40 11.99 -10.97
CA GLU A 45 -3.70 13.24 -11.33
C GLU A 45 -2.83 13.74 -10.16
N SER A 46 -3.36 13.74 -8.93
CA SER A 46 -2.61 14.08 -7.71
C SER A 46 -1.39 13.17 -7.52
N LEU A 47 -1.56 11.87 -7.76
CA LEU A 47 -0.49 10.89 -7.68
C LEU A 47 0.61 11.14 -8.71
N ASN A 48 0.24 11.46 -9.95
CA ASN A 48 1.19 11.75 -11.02
C ASN A 48 2.01 13.00 -10.71
N LEU A 49 1.36 14.07 -10.26
CA LEU A 49 2.04 15.31 -9.84
C LEU A 49 3.02 15.03 -8.70
N LEU A 50 2.58 14.38 -7.63
CA LEU A 50 3.43 14.07 -6.47
C LEU A 50 4.59 13.14 -6.83
N THR A 51 4.37 12.16 -7.70
CA THR A 51 5.44 11.24 -8.11
C THR A 51 6.56 12.01 -8.82
N GLY A 52 6.22 12.94 -9.71
CA GLY A 52 7.21 13.80 -10.37
C GLY A 52 7.92 14.72 -9.38
N HIS A 53 7.16 15.45 -8.59
CA HIS A 53 7.64 16.44 -7.63
C HIS A 53 8.58 15.82 -6.55
N LEU A 54 8.14 14.76 -5.89
CA LEU A 54 8.92 14.12 -4.82
C LEU A 54 10.15 13.38 -5.36
N SER A 55 10.05 12.76 -6.55
CA SER A 55 11.21 12.14 -7.20
C SER A 55 12.30 13.16 -7.54
N ALA A 56 11.92 14.36 -7.98
CA ALA A 56 12.85 15.45 -8.23
C ALA A 56 13.54 15.93 -6.93
N ALA A 57 12.85 15.85 -5.79
CA ALA A 57 13.40 16.13 -4.47
C ALA A 57 14.23 14.96 -3.88
N GLY A 58 14.42 13.86 -4.61
CA GLY A 58 15.19 12.69 -4.16
C GLY A 58 14.45 11.79 -3.15
N ILE A 59 13.14 11.92 -3.04
CA ILE A 59 12.29 11.09 -2.17
C ILE A 59 11.73 9.93 -3.00
N GLY A 60 11.88 8.69 -2.51
CA GLY A 60 11.29 7.51 -3.14
C GLY A 60 9.76 7.52 -3.00
N VAL A 61 9.04 7.29 -4.09
CA VAL A 61 7.57 7.27 -4.09
C VAL A 61 7.05 5.89 -4.48
N HIS A 62 6.22 5.32 -3.62
CA HIS A 62 5.58 4.01 -3.80
C HIS A 62 4.07 4.16 -3.87
N PRO A 63 3.50 4.30 -5.07
CA PRO A 63 2.04 4.34 -5.24
C PRO A 63 1.44 2.96 -4.96
N VAL A 64 0.40 2.93 -4.15
CA VAL A 64 -0.38 1.73 -3.85
C VAL A 64 -1.85 2.04 -4.06
N GLN A 65 -2.39 1.62 -5.20
CA GLN A 65 -3.79 1.84 -5.55
C GLN A 65 -4.67 0.68 -5.13
N VAL A 66 -5.86 0.99 -4.64
CA VAL A 66 -6.96 0.04 -4.52
C VAL A 66 -7.65 -0.01 -5.88
N GLU A 67 -7.19 -0.93 -6.73
CA GLU A 67 -7.36 -0.87 -8.19
C GLU A 67 -8.79 -1.14 -8.69
N ALA A 68 -9.67 -1.71 -7.87
CA ALA A 68 -11.02 -2.06 -8.29
C ALA A 68 -12.05 -0.95 -8.04
N TYR A 69 -11.70 0.11 -7.30
CA TYR A 69 -12.69 1.02 -6.74
C TYR A 69 -12.30 2.49 -6.94
N LYS A 70 -13.28 3.28 -7.43
CA LYS A 70 -13.15 4.74 -7.49
C LYS A 70 -13.33 5.37 -6.11
N ASP A 71 -14.12 4.74 -5.25
CA ASP A 71 -14.38 5.16 -3.87
C ASP A 71 -14.45 3.94 -2.95
N ILE A 72 -14.30 4.15 -1.65
CA ILE A 72 -14.41 3.12 -0.61
C ILE A 72 -15.82 3.20 -0.01
N ASP A 73 -16.79 2.76 -0.79
CA ASP A 73 -18.23 2.86 -0.51
C ASP A 73 -18.96 1.50 -0.44
N THR A 74 -18.22 0.39 -0.61
CA THR A 74 -18.74 -0.97 -0.48
C THR A 74 -17.95 -1.79 0.55
N ASP A 75 -18.56 -2.85 1.06
CA ASP A 75 -17.90 -3.79 2.00
C ASP A 75 -16.62 -4.39 1.39
N GLU A 76 -16.66 -4.71 0.10
CA GLU A 76 -15.53 -5.28 -0.63
C GLU A 76 -14.38 -4.27 -0.75
N ALA A 77 -14.69 -3.00 -1.07
CA ALA A 77 -13.70 -1.92 -1.14
C ALA A 77 -13.06 -1.66 0.23
N VAL A 78 -13.86 -1.68 1.31
CA VAL A 78 -13.39 -1.57 2.70
C VAL A 78 -12.41 -2.69 3.03
N MET A 79 -12.78 -3.95 2.71
CA MET A 79 -11.93 -5.11 2.98
C MET A 79 -10.62 -5.04 2.22
N GLU A 80 -10.66 -4.67 0.94
CA GLU A 80 -9.46 -4.53 0.13
C GLU A 80 -8.56 -3.40 0.60
N PHE A 81 -9.11 -2.24 0.92
CA PHE A 81 -8.33 -1.13 1.46
C PHE A 81 -7.64 -1.51 2.78
N MET A 82 -8.39 -2.17 3.68
CA MET A 82 -7.82 -2.66 4.95
C MET A 82 -6.69 -3.66 4.73
N GLU A 83 -6.85 -4.61 3.82
CA GLU A 83 -5.81 -5.58 3.47
C GLU A 83 -4.56 -4.89 2.94
N VAL A 84 -4.73 -3.94 2.02
CA VAL A 84 -3.63 -3.15 1.44
C VAL A 84 -2.92 -2.31 2.50
N ALA A 85 -3.64 -1.57 3.33
CA ALA A 85 -3.08 -0.73 4.38
C ALA A 85 -2.32 -1.57 5.43
N CYS A 86 -2.92 -2.69 5.86
CA CYS A 86 -2.28 -3.62 6.80
C CYS A 86 -1.00 -4.24 6.22
N ASN A 87 -0.99 -4.63 4.94
CA ASN A 87 0.20 -5.14 4.27
C ASN A 87 1.33 -4.12 4.26
N GLN A 88 1.04 -2.84 3.92
CA GLN A 88 2.06 -1.78 3.91
C GLN A 88 2.65 -1.57 5.30
N LEU A 89 1.81 -1.46 6.33
CA LEU A 89 2.28 -1.28 7.71
C LEU A 89 3.10 -2.48 8.19
N ARG A 90 2.60 -3.71 7.99
CA ARG A 90 3.32 -4.95 8.32
C ARG A 90 4.71 -4.99 7.69
N ASP A 91 4.78 -4.71 6.40
CA ASP A 91 6.04 -4.81 5.65
C ASP A 91 7.06 -3.77 6.12
N MET A 92 6.64 -2.56 6.44
CA MET A 92 7.53 -1.54 7.00
C MET A 92 7.99 -1.92 8.42
N GLN A 93 7.10 -2.45 9.27
CA GLN A 93 7.45 -2.98 10.59
C GLN A 93 8.47 -4.13 10.49
N LYS A 94 8.24 -5.07 9.56
CA LYS A 94 9.16 -6.19 9.31
C LYS A 94 10.53 -5.75 8.81
N ARG A 95 10.62 -4.63 8.10
CA ARG A 95 11.88 -4.01 7.66
C ARG A 95 12.57 -3.22 8.78
N GLY A 96 11.93 -3.01 9.92
CA GLY A 96 12.44 -2.21 11.03
C GLY A 96 12.53 -0.71 10.70
N TRP A 97 11.63 -0.20 9.85
CA TRP A 97 11.57 1.22 9.51
C TRP A 97 10.68 1.98 10.50
N ASP A 98 11.03 3.25 10.75
CA ASP A 98 10.16 4.14 11.51
C ASP A 98 9.02 4.65 10.59
N VAL A 99 7.79 4.26 10.91
CA VAL A 99 6.60 4.53 10.08
C VAL A 99 5.84 5.72 10.63
N TYR A 100 5.68 6.75 9.82
CA TYR A 100 4.84 7.92 10.07
C TYR A 100 3.60 7.84 9.20
N VAL A 101 2.41 8.05 9.76
CA VAL A 101 1.15 7.87 9.04
C VAL A 101 0.35 9.16 9.05
N SER A 102 0.09 9.71 7.86
CA SER A 102 -0.81 10.84 7.65
C SER A 102 -2.17 10.36 7.14
N VAL A 103 -3.25 10.80 7.80
CA VAL A 103 -4.63 10.53 7.41
C VAL A 103 -5.34 11.79 6.91
N ALA A 104 -4.57 12.77 6.45
CA ALA A 104 -5.10 14.07 6.01
C ALA A 104 -5.74 14.01 4.61
N GLY A 105 -5.23 13.15 3.71
CA GLY A 105 -5.70 13.04 2.33
C GLY A 105 -6.74 11.94 2.13
N GLY A 106 -7.33 11.92 0.95
CA GLY A 106 -8.27 10.90 0.52
C GLY A 106 -9.70 11.06 1.09
N ARG A 107 -10.50 10.05 0.87
CA ARG A 107 -11.88 10.00 1.38
C ARG A 107 -11.90 9.77 2.89
N LYS A 108 -12.92 10.25 3.58
CA LYS A 108 -13.11 10.06 5.04
C LYS A 108 -13.03 8.60 5.46
N THR A 109 -13.58 7.69 4.63
CA THR A 109 -13.51 6.24 4.85
C THR A 109 -12.06 5.75 4.85
N MET A 110 -11.22 6.22 3.92
CA MET A 110 -9.79 5.85 3.85
C MET A 110 -9.06 6.26 5.13
N SER A 111 -9.29 7.48 5.62
CA SER A 111 -8.68 7.97 6.87
C SER A 111 -9.09 7.13 8.08
N ALA A 112 -10.38 6.77 8.17
CA ALA A 112 -10.89 5.91 9.25
C ALA A 112 -10.27 4.51 9.19
N LEU A 113 -10.22 3.88 8.01
CA LEU A 113 -9.65 2.56 7.82
C LEU A 113 -8.14 2.54 8.04
N MET A 114 -7.42 3.58 7.61
CA MET A 114 -5.99 3.70 7.87
C MET A 114 -5.71 3.81 9.37
N THR A 115 -6.55 4.55 10.11
CA THR A 115 -6.46 4.61 11.58
C THR A 115 -6.65 3.22 12.20
N LEU A 116 -7.62 2.43 11.72
CA LEU A 116 -7.82 1.04 12.18
C LEU A 116 -6.62 0.15 11.83
N ALA A 117 -6.06 0.29 10.64
CA ALA A 117 -4.86 -0.45 10.25
C ALA A 117 -3.66 -0.13 11.16
N VAL A 118 -3.48 1.15 11.54
CA VAL A 118 -2.46 1.57 12.52
C VAL A 118 -2.73 0.99 13.90
N GLN A 119 -3.98 0.87 14.34
CA GLN A 119 -4.32 0.17 15.60
C GLN A 119 -3.86 -1.30 15.56
N ILE A 120 -3.92 -1.94 14.41
CA ILE A 120 -3.53 -3.35 14.25
C ILE A 120 -2.01 -3.49 14.20
N TYR A 121 -1.34 -2.80 13.29
CA TYR A 121 0.07 -2.99 13.00
C TYR A 121 1.00 -1.98 13.66
N GLY A 122 0.47 -0.87 14.18
CA GLY A 122 1.26 0.18 14.81
C GLY A 122 1.93 1.11 13.79
N ALA A 123 2.43 2.23 14.32
CA ALA A 123 3.25 3.21 13.64
C ALA A 123 4.15 3.91 14.67
N LYS A 124 5.10 4.73 14.23
CA LYS A 124 5.85 5.62 15.11
C LYS A 124 4.97 6.79 15.55
N GLU A 125 4.22 7.34 14.59
CA GLU A 125 3.31 8.45 14.81
C GLU A 125 2.16 8.37 13.80
N LEU A 126 0.93 8.61 14.28
CA LEU A 126 -0.27 8.79 13.48
C LEU A 126 -0.73 10.22 13.65
N PHE A 127 -0.98 10.93 12.56
CA PHE A 127 -1.32 12.35 12.60
C PHE A 127 -2.24 12.79 11.46
N HIS A 128 -2.83 13.95 11.66
CA HIS A 128 -3.59 14.70 10.67
C HIS A 128 -2.92 16.05 10.43
N ILE A 129 -2.96 16.54 9.20
CA ILE A 129 -2.54 17.88 8.80
C ILE A 129 -3.78 18.70 8.49
N ILE A 130 -3.81 19.94 8.97
CA ILE A 130 -4.87 20.90 8.70
C ILE A 130 -4.21 22.21 8.31
N VAL A 131 -4.54 22.74 7.14
CA VAL A 131 -4.15 24.08 6.73
C VAL A 131 -5.23 25.07 7.19
N ASP A 132 -4.83 26.07 7.94
CA ASP A 132 -5.74 27.09 8.49
C ASP A 132 -5.88 28.29 7.53
N ASP A 133 -6.12 27.98 6.26
CA ASP A 133 -6.28 28.97 5.19
C ASP A 133 -7.21 28.39 4.10
N PRO A 134 -8.50 28.79 4.08
CA PRO A 134 -9.47 28.27 3.13
C PRO A 134 -9.10 28.50 1.66
N ASP A 135 -8.39 29.56 1.33
CA ASP A 135 -7.95 29.85 -0.03
C ASP A 135 -6.86 28.86 -0.48
N LEU A 136 -5.96 28.49 0.42
CA LEU A 136 -4.95 27.46 0.16
C LEU A 136 -5.60 26.09 0.02
N GLU A 137 -6.57 25.74 0.88
CA GLU A 137 -7.30 24.48 0.82
C GLU A 137 -8.00 24.32 -0.53
N GLU A 138 -8.72 25.35 -1.01
CA GLU A 138 -9.41 25.33 -2.30
C GLU A 138 -8.43 25.22 -3.48
N LYS A 139 -7.34 25.97 -3.45
CA LYS A 139 -6.30 25.96 -4.50
C LYS A 139 -5.48 24.68 -4.51
N SER A 140 -5.40 23.96 -3.38
CA SER A 140 -4.66 22.69 -3.27
C SER A 140 -5.36 21.52 -3.96
N ARG A 141 -6.63 21.65 -4.33
CA ARG A 141 -7.33 20.64 -5.13
C ARG A 141 -6.68 20.54 -6.50
N ILE A 142 -6.43 19.33 -6.96
CA ILE A 142 -5.70 19.08 -8.21
C ILE A 142 -6.36 19.78 -9.42
N GLU A 143 -7.69 19.83 -9.45
CA GLU A 143 -8.46 20.52 -10.50
C GLU A 143 -8.18 22.03 -10.58
N ASN A 144 -7.82 22.67 -9.48
CA ASN A 144 -7.43 24.07 -9.44
C ASN A 144 -5.93 24.24 -9.60
N LEU A 145 -5.15 23.41 -8.92
CA LEU A 145 -3.70 23.45 -8.86
C LEU A 145 -3.06 23.33 -10.25
N MET A 146 -3.59 22.45 -11.11
CA MET A 146 -3.04 22.23 -12.46
C MET A 146 -3.17 23.43 -13.42
N TYR A 147 -4.01 24.42 -13.11
CA TYR A 147 -4.14 25.65 -13.92
C TYR A 147 -3.23 26.78 -13.44
N LEU A 148 -2.53 26.60 -12.33
CA LEU A 148 -1.63 27.60 -11.78
C LEU A 148 -0.25 27.51 -12.45
N ARG A 149 0.51 28.62 -12.41
CA ARG A 149 1.91 28.62 -12.84
C ARG A 149 2.77 27.81 -11.87
N GLU A 150 3.90 27.29 -12.32
CA GLU A 150 4.79 26.46 -11.51
C GLU A 150 5.17 27.10 -10.18
N GLU A 151 5.44 28.42 -10.17
CA GLU A 151 5.79 29.16 -8.94
C GLU A 151 4.62 29.20 -7.94
N GLU A 152 3.39 29.36 -8.45
CA GLU A 152 2.17 29.36 -7.63
C GLU A 152 1.84 27.95 -7.13
N GLN A 153 2.07 26.92 -7.95
CA GLN A 153 1.94 25.51 -7.52
C GLN A 153 2.90 25.19 -6.38
N GLU A 154 4.15 25.63 -6.47
CA GLU A 154 5.16 25.42 -5.44
C GLU A 154 4.78 26.10 -4.11
N GLU A 155 4.24 27.32 -4.15
CA GLU A 155 3.75 28.02 -2.95
C GLU A 155 2.56 27.30 -2.28
N ILE A 156 1.74 26.59 -3.06
CA ILE A 156 0.61 25.84 -2.52
C ILE A 156 1.05 24.46 -2.02
N LEU A 157 1.97 23.80 -2.72
CA LEU A 157 2.53 22.53 -2.30
C LEU A 157 3.40 22.66 -1.03
N HIS A 158 4.03 23.83 -0.83
CA HIS A 158 4.92 24.11 0.31
C HIS A 158 4.52 25.42 1.01
N PRO A 159 3.33 25.50 1.63
CA PRO A 159 2.90 26.70 2.31
C PRO A 159 3.77 26.95 3.56
N ASP A 160 3.70 28.21 4.07
CA ASP A 160 4.37 28.53 5.32
C ASP A 160 3.94 27.59 6.45
N ILE A 161 4.89 26.98 7.12
CA ILE A 161 4.65 26.00 8.20
C ILE A 161 3.79 26.60 9.32
N SER A 162 3.83 27.91 9.54
CA SER A 162 2.99 28.58 10.53
C SER A 162 1.48 28.49 10.23
N LYS A 163 1.10 28.20 8.97
CA LYS A 163 -0.29 27.96 8.54
C LYS A 163 -0.72 26.52 8.68
N ILE A 164 0.21 25.61 8.98
CA ILE A 164 -0.05 24.17 9.04
C ILE A 164 -0.21 23.76 10.50
N LYS A 165 -1.36 23.18 10.84
CA LYS A 165 -1.59 22.56 12.13
C LYS A 165 -1.32 21.07 12.05
N PHE A 166 -0.39 20.59 12.87
CA PHE A 166 -0.10 19.17 13.03
C PHE A 166 -0.87 18.63 14.24
N VAL A 167 -1.71 17.64 14.01
CA VAL A 167 -2.55 17.02 15.06
C VAL A 167 -2.13 15.57 15.23
N SER A 168 -1.37 15.28 16.28
CA SER A 168 -1.00 13.90 16.64
C SER A 168 -2.21 13.16 17.18
N MET A 169 -2.40 11.91 16.73
CA MET A 169 -3.53 11.06 17.11
C MET A 169 -3.01 9.89 17.96
N PRO A 170 -3.54 9.69 19.20
CA PRO A 170 -3.12 8.57 20.02
C PRO A 170 -3.67 7.24 19.47
N PHE A 171 -2.86 6.20 19.56
CA PHE A 171 -3.26 4.83 19.21
C PHE A 171 -2.54 3.81 20.08
N ILE A 172 -3.01 2.57 20.06
CA ILE A 172 -2.35 1.41 20.69
C ILE A 172 -2.18 0.33 19.63
N GLY A 173 -0.94 0.02 19.26
CA GLY A 173 -0.65 -1.01 18.26
C GLY A 173 -0.77 -2.42 18.84
N LEU A 174 -1.46 -3.31 18.12
CA LEU A 174 -1.64 -4.71 18.48
C LEU A 174 -0.61 -5.64 17.85
N PHE A 175 0.31 -5.10 17.04
CA PHE A 175 1.28 -5.87 16.25
C PHE A 175 2.02 -6.97 17.02
N PRO A 176 2.49 -6.78 18.27
CA PRO A 176 3.15 -7.84 19.01
C PRO A 176 2.28 -9.07 19.30
N TRP A 177 0.96 -8.93 19.16
CA TRP A 177 -0.03 -9.97 19.50
C TRP A 177 -0.80 -10.51 18.29
N ILE A 178 -0.50 -10.08 17.09
CA ILE A 178 -1.24 -10.47 15.86
C ILE A 178 -1.30 -12.00 15.70
N SER A 179 -0.17 -12.69 15.92
CA SER A 179 -0.13 -14.15 15.81
C SER A 179 -1.10 -14.84 16.80
N ASP A 180 -1.18 -14.35 18.03
CA ASP A 180 -2.08 -14.91 19.05
C ASP A 180 -3.54 -14.53 18.76
N ILE A 181 -3.79 -13.34 18.23
CA ILE A 181 -5.11 -12.89 17.78
C ILE A 181 -5.61 -13.80 16.66
N VAL A 182 -4.80 -14.07 15.64
CA VAL A 182 -5.15 -14.96 14.52
C VAL A 182 -5.45 -16.37 15.01
N LYS A 183 -4.61 -16.93 15.92
CA LYS A 183 -4.87 -18.25 16.53
C LYS A 183 -6.21 -18.28 17.28
N ALA A 184 -6.45 -17.29 18.13
CA ALA A 184 -7.68 -17.23 18.90
C ALA A 184 -8.93 -17.11 18.01
N LEU A 185 -8.86 -16.31 16.93
CA LEU A 185 -9.94 -16.19 15.93
C LEU A 185 -10.18 -17.51 15.17
N LYS A 186 -9.13 -18.32 14.94
CA LYS A 186 -9.26 -19.67 14.35
C LYS A 186 -9.79 -20.71 15.32
N GLY A 187 -9.96 -20.37 16.60
CA GLY A 187 -10.32 -21.32 17.65
C GLY A 187 -9.16 -22.23 18.09
N GLU A 188 -7.92 -21.87 17.68
CA GLU A 188 -6.71 -22.57 18.10
C GLU A 188 -6.34 -22.23 19.56
N ALA A 189 -5.54 -23.08 20.19
CA ALA A 189 -5.06 -22.79 21.55
C ALA A 189 -4.10 -21.60 21.54
N THR A 190 -4.35 -20.65 22.45
CA THR A 190 -3.43 -19.57 22.78
C THR A 190 -3.21 -19.57 24.28
N ASP A 191 -1.97 -19.38 24.71
CA ASP A 191 -1.59 -19.32 26.11
C ASP A 191 -2.00 -17.99 26.78
N ARG A 192 -2.50 -17.03 25.97
CA ARG A 192 -2.87 -15.68 26.41
C ARG A 192 -4.40 -15.56 26.59
N LYS A 193 -4.88 -15.73 27.80
CA LYS A 193 -6.30 -15.56 28.13
C LYS A 193 -6.81 -14.16 27.83
N GLU A 194 -5.95 -13.16 28.04
CA GLU A 194 -6.24 -11.73 27.83
C GLU A 194 -6.65 -11.43 26.38
N ILE A 195 -6.06 -12.14 25.41
CA ILE A 195 -6.42 -12.01 23.99
C ILE A 195 -7.84 -12.50 23.75
N LYS A 196 -8.23 -13.63 24.34
CA LYS A 196 -9.60 -14.15 24.21
C LYS A 196 -10.63 -13.20 24.85
N GLU A 197 -10.30 -12.66 26.01
CA GLU A 197 -11.15 -11.69 26.70
C GLU A 197 -11.28 -10.41 25.89
N LEU A 198 -10.18 -9.91 25.30
CA LEU A 198 -10.18 -8.77 24.39
C LEU A 198 -11.09 -9.01 23.19
N LEU A 199 -10.93 -10.15 22.51
CA LEU A 199 -11.70 -10.47 21.30
C LEU A 199 -13.20 -10.68 21.63
N SER A 200 -13.51 -11.28 22.75
CA SER A 200 -14.88 -11.50 23.20
C SER A 200 -15.57 -10.19 23.60
N SER A 201 -14.90 -9.33 24.36
CA SER A 201 -15.43 -8.01 24.75
C SER A 201 -15.68 -7.06 23.58
N ASN A 202 -14.94 -7.28 22.46
CA ASN A 202 -15.13 -6.53 21.21
C ASN A 202 -16.07 -7.26 20.21
N GLY A 203 -16.72 -8.35 20.61
CA GLY A 203 -17.70 -9.06 19.77
C GLY A 203 -17.09 -9.78 18.57
N LEU A 204 -15.76 -10.06 18.60
CA LEU A 204 -15.07 -10.78 17.54
C LEU A 204 -15.17 -12.29 17.72
N ILE A 205 -15.32 -12.77 18.96
CA ILE A 205 -15.58 -14.18 19.29
C ILE A 205 -16.75 -14.30 20.27
N GLU A 206 -17.52 -15.37 20.08
CA GLU A 206 -18.60 -15.82 20.97
C GLU A 206 -18.52 -17.35 21.06
N ASP A 207 -18.62 -17.91 22.26
CA ASP A 207 -18.49 -19.35 22.51
C ASP A 207 -17.23 -19.99 21.88
N ASN A 208 -16.09 -19.30 21.96
CA ASN A 208 -14.82 -19.66 21.33
C ASN A 208 -14.85 -19.79 19.80
N LYS A 209 -15.84 -19.20 19.12
CA LYS A 209 -15.95 -19.18 17.66
C LYS A 209 -15.97 -17.74 17.15
N PRO A 210 -15.39 -17.46 15.97
CA PRO A 210 -15.46 -16.14 15.39
C PRO A 210 -16.92 -15.80 15.00
N THR A 211 -17.35 -14.60 15.38
CA THR A 211 -18.60 -13.98 14.90
C THR A 211 -18.46 -13.61 13.42
N SER A 212 -19.53 -13.05 12.80
CA SER A 212 -19.44 -12.51 11.44
C SER A 212 -18.36 -11.43 11.33
N LEU A 213 -18.26 -10.54 12.33
CA LEU A 213 -17.21 -9.52 12.40
C LEU A 213 -15.84 -10.16 12.60
N GLY A 214 -15.73 -11.13 13.49
CA GLY A 214 -14.49 -11.88 13.73
C GLY A 214 -14.00 -12.62 12.49
N LYS A 215 -14.88 -13.17 11.67
CA LYS A 215 -14.51 -13.82 10.38
C LYS A 215 -13.94 -12.80 9.39
N ARG A 216 -14.59 -11.63 9.21
CA ARG A 216 -14.06 -10.56 8.35
C ARG A 216 -12.67 -10.12 8.81
N PHE A 217 -12.49 -9.93 10.11
CA PHE A 217 -11.21 -9.55 10.68
C PHE A 217 -10.15 -10.65 10.49
N LEU A 218 -10.51 -11.92 10.68
CA LEU A 218 -9.64 -13.06 10.43
C LEU A 218 -9.25 -13.17 8.94
N ASP A 219 -10.17 -12.89 8.03
CA ASP A 219 -9.90 -12.94 6.59
C ASP A 219 -8.81 -11.90 6.20
N ILE A 220 -8.89 -10.67 6.73
CA ILE A 220 -7.86 -9.65 6.51
C ILE A 220 -6.52 -10.12 7.10
N LEU A 221 -6.48 -10.38 8.40
CA LEU A 221 -5.25 -10.75 9.08
C LEU A 221 -4.66 -12.06 8.54
N GLY A 222 -5.50 -13.04 8.24
CA GLY A 222 -5.07 -14.32 7.69
C GLY A 222 -4.38 -14.18 6.34
N ARG A 223 -4.87 -13.30 5.48
CA ARG A 223 -4.22 -12.98 4.19
C ARG A 223 -2.92 -12.25 4.40
N VAL A 224 -2.93 -11.17 5.18
CA VAL A 224 -1.74 -10.35 5.47
C VAL A 224 -0.62 -11.20 6.08
N GLU A 225 -0.92 -11.99 7.11
CA GLU A 225 0.09 -12.82 7.78
C GLU A 225 0.53 -14.06 6.97
N SER A 226 -0.23 -14.47 5.95
CA SER A 226 0.17 -15.55 5.04
C SER A 226 1.13 -15.09 3.95
N MET A 227 1.27 -13.78 3.71
CA MET A 227 2.19 -13.27 2.69
C MET A 227 3.65 -13.56 3.06
N PRO A 228 4.52 -13.78 2.06
CA PRO A 228 5.96 -13.84 2.29
C PRO A 228 6.48 -12.56 2.96
N GLU A 229 7.64 -12.64 3.60
CA GLU A 229 8.32 -11.46 4.14
C GLU A 229 8.71 -10.49 3.01
N PRO A 230 8.75 -9.18 3.26
CA PRO A 230 9.20 -8.23 2.25
C PRO A 230 10.66 -8.52 1.83
N CYS A 231 10.98 -8.27 0.57
CA CYS A 231 12.36 -8.34 0.10
C CYS A 231 13.19 -7.28 0.84
N PRO A 232 14.37 -7.65 1.38
CA PRO A 232 15.22 -6.70 2.11
C PRO A 232 15.79 -5.59 1.21
N GLU A 233 15.95 -5.88 -0.07
CA GLU A 233 16.46 -4.95 -1.08
C GLU A 233 15.38 -4.61 -2.10
N GLU A 234 15.59 -3.54 -2.87
CA GLU A 234 14.71 -3.23 -3.98
C GLU A 234 14.72 -4.36 -5.03
N PRO A 235 13.54 -4.70 -5.62
CA PRO A 235 13.46 -5.71 -6.65
C PRO A 235 14.33 -5.38 -7.86
N GLU A 236 15.15 -6.32 -8.28
CA GLU A 236 15.98 -6.20 -9.47
C GLU A 236 15.19 -6.60 -10.72
N ILE A 237 15.12 -5.70 -11.72
CA ILE A 237 14.47 -5.98 -13.00
C ILE A 237 15.54 -6.37 -14.02
N LYS A 238 15.54 -7.65 -14.44
CA LYS A 238 16.48 -8.25 -15.40
C LYS A 238 15.73 -8.64 -16.68
N LEU A 239 15.57 -7.70 -17.58
CA LEU A 239 14.97 -7.96 -18.86
C LEU A 239 16.06 -8.32 -19.89
N SER A 240 15.89 -9.45 -20.58
CA SER A 240 16.74 -9.82 -21.71
C SER A 240 16.54 -8.81 -22.85
N ARG A 241 17.48 -8.81 -23.82
CA ARG A 241 17.37 -7.96 -25.01
C ARG A 241 16.23 -8.44 -25.91
N LYS A 242 15.00 -8.08 -25.55
CA LYS A 242 13.85 -8.26 -26.44
C LYS A 242 13.79 -7.15 -27.48
N GLU A 243 13.12 -7.45 -28.61
CA GLU A 243 12.88 -6.45 -29.64
C GLU A 243 12.23 -5.19 -29.05
N PRO A 244 12.62 -4.00 -29.50
CA PRO A 244 12.13 -2.71 -28.93
C PRO A 244 10.61 -2.63 -28.80
N LYS A 245 9.86 -3.28 -29.68
CA LYS A 245 8.39 -3.29 -29.68
C LYS A 245 7.74 -3.94 -28.45
N TYR A 246 8.47 -4.82 -27.74
CA TYR A 246 7.97 -5.49 -26.52
C TYR A 246 8.48 -4.85 -25.24
N LYS A 247 9.56 -4.09 -25.35
CA LYS A 247 10.31 -3.59 -24.20
C LYS A 247 9.46 -2.71 -23.31
N GLU A 248 8.73 -1.78 -23.90
CA GLU A 248 7.89 -0.81 -23.18
C GLU A 248 6.80 -1.48 -22.33
N ASP A 249 6.04 -2.42 -22.94
CA ASP A 249 4.94 -3.11 -22.24
C ASP A 249 5.48 -4.01 -21.12
N ILE A 250 6.63 -4.67 -21.34
CA ILE A 250 7.29 -5.50 -20.32
C ILE A 250 7.80 -4.64 -19.15
N GLU A 251 8.48 -3.54 -19.44
CA GLU A 251 9.01 -2.62 -18.43
C GLU A 251 7.87 -2.00 -17.60
N LYS A 252 6.78 -1.60 -18.26
CA LYS A 252 5.59 -1.06 -17.59
C LYS A 252 5.00 -2.07 -16.61
N MET A 253 4.78 -3.32 -17.03
CA MET A 253 4.26 -4.37 -16.17
C MET A 253 5.22 -4.72 -15.04
N ALA A 254 6.52 -4.87 -15.34
CA ALA A 254 7.55 -5.16 -14.34
C ALA A 254 7.60 -4.07 -13.25
N ASN A 255 7.49 -2.80 -13.63
CA ASN A 255 7.47 -1.69 -12.69
C ASN A 255 6.18 -1.67 -11.84
N LYS A 256 5.02 -2.00 -12.41
CA LYS A 256 3.78 -2.14 -11.64
C LYS A 256 3.91 -3.25 -10.58
N ILE A 257 4.40 -4.42 -10.98
CA ILE A 257 4.63 -5.56 -10.08
C ILE A 257 5.64 -5.19 -8.98
N LYS A 258 6.76 -4.55 -9.35
CA LYS A 258 7.78 -4.08 -8.40
C LYS A 258 7.19 -3.17 -7.32
N ARG A 259 6.32 -2.25 -7.70
CA ARG A 259 5.69 -1.30 -6.79
C ARG A 259 4.63 -1.94 -5.90
N ARG A 260 3.91 -2.94 -6.44
CA ARG A 260 2.77 -3.56 -5.75
C ARG A 260 3.18 -4.63 -4.75
N PHE A 261 4.20 -5.44 -5.07
CA PHE A 261 4.52 -6.65 -4.32
C PHE A 261 5.88 -6.56 -3.63
N SER A 262 5.90 -6.23 -2.35
CA SER A 262 7.11 -6.13 -1.53
C SER A 262 7.89 -7.43 -1.40
N PHE A 263 7.23 -8.58 -1.55
CA PHE A 263 7.84 -9.90 -1.48
C PHE A 263 8.55 -10.35 -2.77
N VAL A 264 8.48 -9.59 -3.84
CA VAL A 264 9.20 -9.87 -5.10
C VAL A 264 10.60 -9.28 -5.01
N CYS A 265 11.63 -10.11 -5.23
CA CYS A 265 13.04 -9.68 -5.19
C CYS A 265 13.69 -9.57 -6.58
N GLU A 266 13.16 -10.25 -7.55
CA GLU A 266 13.71 -10.21 -8.91
C GLU A 266 12.58 -10.45 -9.92
N ILE A 267 12.62 -9.69 -10.99
CA ILE A 267 11.69 -9.81 -12.12
C ILE A 267 12.51 -10.05 -13.37
N ARG A 268 12.23 -11.16 -14.05
CA ARG A 268 12.86 -11.52 -15.34
C ARG A 268 11.82 -11.71 -16.41
N ASP A 269 12.14 -11.39 -17.64
CA ASP A 269 11.33 -11.80 -18.76
C ASP A 269 11.43 -13.32 -18.98
N ALA A 270 10.38 -13.90 -19.56
CA ALA A 270 10.29 -15.32 -19.83
C ALA A 270 9.62 -15.58 -21.18
N ASP A 271 9.77 -16.80 -21.68
CA ASP A 271 9.08 -17.22 -22.89
C ASP A 271 7.62 -17.55 -22.59
N TRP A 272 6.73 -17.06 -23.44
CA TRP A 272 5.33 -17.41 -23.41
C TRP A 272 5.09 -18.75 -24.11
N ARG A 273 4.21 -19.58 -23.50
CA ARG A 273 3.72 -20.81 -24.13
C ARG A 273 2.19 -20.80 -24.17
N ARG A 274 1.63 -21.16 -25.32
CA ARG A 274 0.18 -21.23 -25.52
C ARG A 274 -0.44 -22.27 -24.58
N GLY A 275 -1.55 -21.93 -23.91
CA GLY A 275 -2.30 -22.84 -23.05
C GLY A 275 -1.85 -22.90 -21.59
N GLU A 276 -0.83 -22.12 -21.19
CA GLU A 276 -0.48 -21.99 -19.77
C GLU A 276 -1.45 -21.04 -19.04
N PRO A 277 -1.73 -21.26 -17.74
CA PRO A 277 -2.55 -20.36 -16.95
C PRO A 277 -1.89 -18.98 -16.85
N LYS A 278 -2.71 -17.92 -16.65
CA LYS A 278 -2.21 -16.53 -16.56
C LYS A 278 -1.18 -16.35 -15.45
N VAL A 279 -1.32 -17.06 -14.34
CA VAL A 279 -0.38 -17.06 -13.24
C VAL A 279 -0.09 -18.51 -12.84
N LYS A 280 1.18 -18.86 -12.70
CA LYS A 280 1.64 -20.21 -12.40
C LYS A 280 2.78 -20.19 -11.39
N VAL A 281 2.71 -21.06 -10.40
CA VAL A 281 3.84 -21.31 -9.50
C VAL A 281 4.92 -22.10 -10.24
N GLU A 282 6.16 -21.62 -10.18
CA GLU A 282 7.37 -22.35 -10.56
C GLU A 282 8.24 -22.52 -9.31
N HIS A 283 8.54 -23.79 -9.03
CA HIS A 283 9.30 -24.17 -7.83
C HIS A 283 10.74 -23.63 -7.84
N PRO A 284 11.31 -23.29 -6.67
CA PRO A 284 10.72 -23.35 -5.31
C PRO A 284 10.11 -22.02 -4.84
N ASP A 285 10.44 -20.89 -5.45
CA ASP A 285 10.20 -19.54 -4.97
C ASP A 285 9.72 -18.59 -6.08
N ARG A 286 9.23 -19.13 -7.21
CA ARG A 286 8.95 -18.36 -8.40
C ARG A 286 7.50 -18.42 -8.82
N ILE A 287 7.02 -17.28 -9.31
CA ILE A 287 5.70 -17.13 -9.92
C ILE A 287 5.91 -16.65 -11.35
N LYS A 288 5.32 -17.34 -12.31
CA LYS A 288 5.30 -16.92 -13.71
C LYS A 288 3.98 -16.30 -14.05
N VAL A 289 4.00 -15.12 -14.64
CA VAL A 289 2.83 -14.37 -15.06
C VAL A 289 2.80 -14.19 -16.57
N TYR A 290 1.58 -14.28 -17.13
CA TYR A 290 1.31 -14.08 -18.55
C TYR A 290 0.32 -12.95 -18.73
N PHE A 291 0.60 -12.07 -19.69
CA PHE A 291 -0.26 -10.94 -19.99
C PHE A 291 -0.20 -10.56 -21.47
N PRO A 292 -1.32 -10.06 -22.04
CA PRO A 292 -1.31 -9.50 -23.39
C PRO A 292 -0.63 -8.12 -23.36
N SER A 293 0.09 -7.77 -24.40
CA SER A 293 0.52 -6.39 -24.62
C SER A 293 -0.62 -5.57 -25.25
N GLY A 294 -0.57 -4.25 -25.10
CA GLY A 294 -1.47 -3.34 -25.80
C GLY A 294 -1.42 -3.44 -27.32
N LYS A 295 -0.39 -4.07 -27.86
CA LYS A 295 -0.17 -4.32 -29.30
C LYS A 295 -0.56 -5.75 -29.75
N GLY A 296 -1.25 -6.52 -28.89
CA GLY A 296 -1.76 -7.85 -29.21
C GLY A 296 -0.75 -8.99 -29.11
N TYR A 297 0.40 -8.79 -28.49
CA TYR A 297 1.38 -9.84 -28.23
C TYR A 297 1.17 -10.44 -26.83
N ASN A 298 1.55 -11.70 -26.66
CA ASN A 298 1.55 -12.33 -25.35
C ASN A 298 2.97 -12.27 -24.75
N LEU A 299 3.06 -11.75 -23.55
CA LEU A 299 4.28 -11.52 -22.80
C LEU A 299 4.26 -12.30 -21.49
N SER A 300 5.42 -12.54 -20.92
CA SER A 300 5.54 -13.23 -19.63
C SER A 300 6.70 -12.74 -18.82
N LEU A 301 6.52 -12.77 -17.49
CA LEU A 301 7.55 -12.47 -16.50
C LEU A 301 7.67 -13.62 -15.51
N ILE A 302 8.87 -13.83 -14.98
CA ILE A 302 9.12 -14.68 -13.82
C ILE A 302 9.47 -13.76 -12.65
N LEU A 303 8.74 -13.93 -11.56
CA LEU A 303 8.90 -13.21 -10.30
C LEU A 303 9.59 -14.15 -9.31
N ARG A 304 10.78 -13.82 -8.84
CA ARG A 304 11.41 -14.51 -7.71
C ARG A 304 10.96 -13.85 -6.42
N THR A 305 10.40 -14.65 -5.52
CA THR A 305 9.79 -14.20 -4.26
C THR A 305 10.65 -14.57 -3.05
N THR A 306 10.31 -14.02 -1.90
CA THR A 306 10.88 -14.37 -0.59
C THR A 306 10.17 -15.55 0.08
N ALA A 307 9.23 -16.20 -0.61
CA ALA A 307 8.47 -17.33 -0.05
C ALA A 307 9.40 -18.45 0.42
N LYS A 308 9.27 -18.85 1.68
CA LYS A 308 10.03 -19.94 2.31
C LYS A 308 9.25 -21.25 2.39
N THR A 309 7.93 -21.18 2.25
CA THR A 309 7.03 -22.33 2.32
C THR A 309 6.11 -22.35 1.12
N ARG A 310 5.58 -23.54 0.82
CA ARG A 310 4.59 -23.67 -0.26
C ARG A 310 3.32 -22.85 0.03
N GLY A 311 2.89 -22.77 1.29
CA GLY A 311 1.74 -21.95 1.69
C GLY A 311 1.94 -20.46 1.38
N GLN A 312 3.11 -19.91 1.70
CA GLN A 312 3.47 -18.54 1.36
C GLN A 312 3.50 -18.31 -0.15
N LEU A 313 4.04 -19.26 -0.92
CA LEU A 313 4.11 -19.14 -2.37
C LEU A 313 2.73 -19.18 -3.02
N GLU A 314 1.81 -20.03 -2.53
CA GLU A 314 0.43 -20.07 -3.01
C GLU A 314 -0.35 -18.79 -2.61
N ALA A 315 -0.11 -18.24 -1.41
CA ALA A 315 -0.68 -16.95 -1.00
C ALA A 315 -0.19 -15.81 -1.91
N ALA A 316 1.11 -15.73 -2.15
CA ALA A 316 1.71 -14.77 -3.08
C ALA A 316 1.15 -14.93 -4.51
N LYS A 317 1.01 -16.17 -4.99
CA LYS A 317 0.40 -16.46 -6.29
C LYS A 317 -1.02 -15.93 -6.38
N SER A 318 -1.85 -16.21 -5.37
CA SER A 318 -3.26 -15.76 -5.35
C SER A 318 -3.36 -14.24 -5.36
N GLU A 319 -2.44 -13.53 -4.70
CA GLU A 319 -2.40 -12.08 -4.72
C GLU A 319 -1.99 -11.54 -6.10
N VAL A 320 -1.00 -12.16 -6.73
CA VAL A 320 -0.58 -11.83 -8.10
C VAL A 320 -1.69 -12.14 -9.10
N GLU A 321 -2.45 -13.24 -8.92
CA GLU A 321 -3.61 -13.56 -9.77
C GLU A 321 -4.68 -12.48 -9.70
N ARG A 322 -5.06 -12.04 -8.49
CA ARG A 322 -6.05 -10.96 -8.31
C ARG A 322 -5.62 -9.67 -9.00
N PHE A 323 -4.34 -9.32 -8.90
CA PHE A 323 -3.75 -8.17 -9.58
C PHE A 323 -3.84 -8.34 -11.12
N MET A 324 -3.39 -9.47 -11.65
CA MET A 324 -3.38 -9.74 -13.10
C MET A 324 -4.78 -9.82 -13.73
N GLU A 325 -5.81 -10.18 -12.96
CA GLU A 325 -7.20 -10.20 -13.42
C GLU A 325 -7.77 -8.78 -13.60
N ARG A 326 -7.30 -7.83 -12.80
CA ARG A 326 -7.74 -6.43 -12.81
C ARG A 326 -6.99 -5.60 -13.83
N GLU A 327 -5.73 -5.94 -14.08
CA GLU A 327 -4.90 -5.27 -15.08
C GLU A 327 -5.43 -5.56 -16.49
N LYS A 328 -6.24 -4.62 -17.00
CA LYS A 328 -6.58 -4.55 -18.43
C LYS A 328 -5.47 -3.79 -19.13
N LEU A 329 -4.58 -4.49 -19.82
CA LEU A 329 -3.59 -3.90 -20.72
C LEU A 329 -4.18 -3.66 -22.11
#